data_8e38bdf144d391f67a9f45e613dd771c
#
_entry.id   8e38bdf144d391f67a9f45e613dd771c
#
_cell.length_a   1.000
_cell.length_b   1.000
_cell.length_c   1.000
_cell.angle_alpha   90.00
_cell.angle_beta   90.00
_cell.angle_gamma   90.00
#
_symmetry.space_group_name_H-M   'P 1'
#
loop_
_entity.id
_entity.type
_entity.pdbx_description
1 polymer ?
#
loop_
_entity_poly.entity_id
_entity_poly.type
_entity_poly.pdbx_seq_one_letter_code
_entity_poly.pdbx_strand_id
1 'polypeptide(L)'
;MKLYTECHWDGWDRIVDIYPERSDKLPEYINDPENYKIVILEKGALEITSDGRKRVVKAPALIGLSQHDVLTYKILQSIKVCILFFKPTVIREEFTYDRIDSGELAETWGTSIYQDYLLIKYATVSSNVCDHVIELPLNGLKRLKELFTAAEKELHGQKDGFWPCRSRSYLIELLYCIVYSYIEAAPESNESPETDEFSAITEYLNEHIDEQVTVETITKKFAINRNKLNEIFMKQASMTCHDYLLNLRIDLAKAMLSNTELPINEVSSRVGYPDPGYFAKIFKHVTGKTPTQYRGK
;
A
#
# COMPACT_ATOMS: atom_id res chain seq x y z
N MET A 1 11.84 -21.22 -9.07
CA MET A 1 10.45 -21.08 -9.55
C MET A 1 10.31 -19.70 -10.16
N LYS A 2 9.46 -19.52 -11.18
CA LYS A 2 9.25 -18.18 -11.78
C LYS A 2 8.20 -17.45 -10.95
N LEU A 3 8.60 -16.41 -10.21
CA LEU A 3 7.72 -15.58 -9.37
C LEU A 3 7.43 -14.22 -10.06
N TYR A 4 6.97 -14.31 -11.30
CA TYR A 4 6.56 -13.19 -12.12
C TYR A 4 5.40 -13.61 -13.04
N THR A 5 4.71 -12.65 -13.64
CA THR A 5 3.61 -12.90 -14.57
C THR A 5 4.05 -12.62 -16.00
N GLU A 6 3.94 -13.63 -16.86
CA GLU A 6 4.21 -13.53 -18.32
C GLU A 6 2.93 -13.10 -19.06
N CYS A 7 3.10 -12.38 -20.15
CA CYS A 7 2.00 -12.04 -21.04
C CYS A 7 1.49 -13.30 -21.77
N HIS A 8 0.16 -13.45 -21.85
CA HIS A 8 -0.48 -14.56 -22.56
C HIS A 8 -0.72 -14.28 -24.06
N TRP A 9 -0.42 -13.07 -24.55
CA TRP A 9 -0.73 -12.67 -25.92
C TRP A 9 0.41 -13.03 -26.85
N ASP A 10 0.09 -13.68 -27.95
CA ASP A 10 1.05 -14.05 -29.00
C ASP A 10 1.77 -12.81 -29.54
N GLY A 11 3.09 -12.85 -29.57
CA GLY A 11 3.94 -11.76 -30.06
C GLY A 11 4.19 -10.62 -29.07
N TRP A 12 3.73 -10.75 -27.81
CA TRP A 12 4.01 -9.79 -26.73
C TRP A 12 4.88 -10.44 -25.65
N ASP A 13 6.16 -10.14 -25.72
CA ASP A 13 7.16 -10.65 -24.77
C ASP A 13 7.25 -9.71 -23.55
N ARG A 14 6.15 -9.59 -22.81
CA ARG A 14 6.07 -8.76 -21.59
C ARG A 14 6.07 -9.60 -20.35
N ILE A 15 6.91 -9.20 -19.40
CA ILE A 15 6.99 -9.75 -18.05
C ILE A 15 6.66 -8.64 -17.06
N VAL A 16 5.88 -8.97 -16.04
CA VAL A 16 5.64 -8.11 -14.88
C VAL A 16 6.12 -8.87 -13.65
N ASP A 17 7.12 -8.34 -12.97
CA ASP A 17 7.69 -8.92 -11.75
C ASP A 17 6.75 -8.75 -10.55
N ILE A 18 5.52 -9.22 -10.70
CA ILE A 18 4.49 -9.36 -9.66
C ILE A 18 3.88 -10.74 -9.80
N TYR A 19 3.79 -11.48 -8.68
CA TYR A 19 3.19 -12.81 -8.65
C TYR A 19 2.27 -12.94 -7.43
N PRO A 20 0.95 -13.05 -7.63
CA PRO A 20 -0.03 -13.25 -6.57
C PRO A 20 -0.21 -14.74 -6.29
N GLU A 21 -0.35 -15.12 -5.02
CA GLU A 21 -0.64 -16.48 -4.60
C GLU A 21 -1.64 -16.50 -3.45
N ARG A 22 -2.61 -17.43 -3.52
CA ARG A 22 -3.52 -17.74 -2.41
C ARG A 22 -3.27 -19.16 -1.95
N SER A 23 -3.12 -19.35 -0.63
CA SER A 23 -2.78 -20.64 -0.08
C SER A 23 -3.36 -20.83 1.33
N ASP A 24 -3.46 -22.10 1.74
CA ASP A 24 -3.73 -22.53 3.11
C ASP A 24 -2.46 -22.88 3.90
N LYS A 25 -1.30 -22.64 3.29
CA LYS A 25 0.04 -22.80 3.87
C LYS A 25 0.99 -21.76 3.29
N LEU A 26 2.09 -21.49 3.96
CA LEU A 26 3.18 -20.71 3.36
C LEU A 26 3.98 -21.63 2.42
N PRO A 27 4.30 -21.19 1.19
CA PRO A 27 5.01 -22.00 0.23
C PRO A 27 6.47 -22.22 0.65
N GLU A 28 7.10 -23.29 0.18
CA GLU A 28 8.50 -23.58 0.48
C GLU A 28 9.47 -22.49 0.00
N TYR A 29 9.08 -21.79 -1.07
CA TYR A 29 9.81 -20.66 -1.63
C TYR A 29 9.45 -19.30 -1.01
N ILE A 30 8.81 -19.26 0.17
CA ILE A 30 8.52 -17.98 0.87
C ILE A 30 9.80 -17.18 1.16
N ASN A 31 10.93 -17.87 1.29
CA ASN A 31 12.25 -17.28 1.52
C ASN A 31 13.05 -17.04 0.22
N ASP A 32 12.36 -16.94 -0.94
CA ASP A 32 13.03 -16.62 -2.20
C ASP A 32 13.77 -15.27 -2.10
N PRO A 33 15.08 -15.23 -2.42
CA PRO A 33 15.88 -14.01 -2.24
C PRO A 33 15.75 -13.01 -3.38
N GLU A 34 15.01 -13.35 -4.45
CA GLU A 34 14.85 -12.47 -5.62
C GLU A 34 13.61 -11.60 -5.55
N ASN A 35 12.76 -11.76 -4.54
CA ASN A 35 11.51 -11.02 -4.45
C ASN A 35 11.26 -10.47 -3.06
N TYR A 36 10.58 -9.33 -2.99
CA TYR A 36 9.89 -8.84 -1.81
C TYR A 36 8.55 -9.55 -1.68
N LYS A 37 8.05 -9.69 -0.47
CA LYS A 37 6.80 -10.39 -0.20
C LYS A 37 5.94 -9.59 0.75
N ILE A 38 4.66 -9.48 0.42
CA ILE A 38 3.61 -9.03 1.31
C ILE A 38 2.72 -10.23 1.62
N VAL A 39 2.71 -10.68 2.85
CA VAL A 39 1.89 -11.80 3.32
C VAL A 39 0.71 -11.27 4.12
N ILE A 40 -0.50 -11.43 3.61
CA ILE A 40 -1.74 -11.07 4.29
C ILE A 40 -2.29 -12.36 4.92
N LEU A 41 -2.24 -12.44 6.24
CA LEU A 41 -2.83 -13.54 7.01
C LEU A 41 -4.31 -13.26 7.24
N GLU A 42 -5.19 -13.91 6.46
CA GLU A 42 -6.63 -13.72 6.51
C GLU A 42 -7.30 -14.50 7.65
N LYS A 43 -6.75 -15.67 8.01
CA LYS A 43 -7.30 -16.58 9.00
C LYS A 43 -6.19 -17.37 9.69
N GLY A 44 -6.43 -17.75 10.95
CA GLY A 44 -5.57 -18.65 11.72
C GLY A 44 -4.49 -17.94 12.52
N ALA A 45 -3.47 -18.68 12.91
CA ALA A 45 -2.34 -18.18 13.67
C ALA A 45 -1.06 -18.97 13.36
N LEU A 46 0.08 -18.27 13.39
CA LEU A 46 1.39 -18.88 13.24
C LEU A 46 2.38 -18.25 14.23
N GLU A 47 3.38 -19.01 14.64
CA GLU A 47 4.56 -18.51 15.34
C GLU A 47 5.63 -18.28 14.28
N ILE A 48 6.16 -17.05 14.22
CA ILE A 48 7.31 -16.71 13.40
C ILE A 48 8.56 -16.63 14.27
N THR A 49 9.70 -16.96 13.69
CA THR A 49 11.01 -16.84 14.34
C THR A 49 11.95 -16.14 13.36
N SER A 50 12.61 -15.09 13.81
CA SER A 50 13.64 -14.35 13.08
C SER A 50 14.71 -13.89 14.05
N ASP A 51 15.98 -14.18 13.75
CA ASP A 51 17.16 -13.83 14.58
C ASP A 51 16.99 -14.19 16.07
N GLY A 52 16.44 -15.37 16.34
CA GLY A 52 16.22 -15.86 17.72
C GLY A 52 15.02 -15.25 18.44
N ARG A 53 14.35 -14.25 17.87
CA ARG A 53 13.10 -13.71 18.39
C ARG A 53 11.92 -14.51 17.89
N LYS A 54 10.91 -14.66 18.74
CA LYS A 54 9.66 -15.35 18.42
C LYS A 54 8.48 -14.41 18.59
N ARG A 55 7.56 -14.43 17.64
CA ARG A 55 6.28 -13.71 17.72
C ARG A 55 5.14 -14.60 17.29
N VAL A 56 4.05 -14.61 18.04
CA VAL A 56 2.80 -15.24 17.63
C VAL A 56 2.00 -14.20 16.85
N VAL A 57 1.68 -14.53 15.61
CA VAL A 57 0.89 -13.71 14.70
C VAL A 57 -0.49 -14.33 14.56
N LYS A 58 -1.51 -13.56 14.87
CA LYS A 58 -2.91 -13.96 14.74
C LYS A 58 -3.56 -13.16 13.62
N ALA A 59 -4.39 -13.83 12.82
CA ALA A 59 -5.18 -13.16 11.80
C ALA A 59 -6.25 -12.23 12.41
N PRO A 60 -6.56 -11.10 11.77
CA PRO A 60 -5.95 -10.60 10.53
C PRO A 60 -4.63 -9.89 10.78
N ALA A 61 -3.62 -10.20 9.97
CA ALA A 61 -2.30 -9.59 10.09
C ALA A 61 -1.58 -9.52 8.75
N LEU A 62 -0.59 -8.64 8.67
CA LEU A 62 0.28 -8.47 7.54
C LEU A 62 1.74 -8.67 7.96
N ILE A 63 2.53 -9.34 7.11
CA ILE A 63 3.95 -9.52 7.27
C ILE A 63 4.65 -9.06 5.99
N GLY A 64 5.50 -8.04 6.10
CA GLY A 64 6.37 -7.61 5.02
C GLY A 64 7.73 -8.30 5.09
N LEU A 65 8.24 -8.76 3.95
CA LEU A 65 9.54 -9.42 3.84
C LEU A 65 10.34 -8.81 2.69
N SER A 66 11.57 -8.43 2.96
CA SER A 66 12.56 -8.04 1.94
C SER A 66 13.25 -9.28 1.33
N GLN A 67 14.21 -9.05 0.44
CA GLN A 67 15.04 -10.11 -0.14
C GLN A 67 15.97 -10.77 0.88
N HIS A 68 16.32 -10.07 1.96
CA HIS A 68 17.23 -10.57 3.01
C HIS A 68 16.52 -11.32 4.14
N ASP A 69 15.20 -11.20 4.22
CA ASP A 69 14.45 -11.79 5.32
C ASP A 69 14.26 -13.28 5.13
N VAL A 70 14.63 -14.04 6.16
CA VAL A 70 14.38 -15.50 6.25
C VAL A 70 13.31 -15.75 7.30
N LEU A 71 12.13 -16.16 6.84
CA LEU A 71 11.00 -16.50 7.68
C LEU A 71 11.04 -17.95 8.10
N THR A 72 11.30 -18.23 9.38
CA THR A 72 11.04 -19.52 10.00
C THR A 72 9.71 -19.46 10.72
N TYR A 73 8.84 -20.45 10.50
CA TYR A 73 7.49 -20.42 11.05
C TYR A 73 6.98 -21.78 11.51
N LYS A 74 5.99 -21.73 12.41
CA LYS A 74 5.21 -22.90 12.86
C LYS A 74 3.73 -22.52 12.82
N ILE A 75 2.93 -23.31 12.10
CA ILE A 75 1.47 -23.10 12.06
C ILE A 75 0.88 -23.57 13.39
N LEU A 76 0.20 -22.66 14.08
CA LEU A 76 -0.49 -22.92 15.34
C LEU A 76 -1.97 -23.24 15.13
N GLN A 77 -2.58 -22.62 14.11
CA GLN A 77 -3.96 -22.84 13.70
C GLN A 77 -4.02 -22.81 12.18
N SER A 78 -4.97 -23.55 11.59
CA SER A 78 -5.18 -23.55 10.13
C SER A 78 -5.23 -22.14 9.57
N ILE A 79 -4.35 -21.83 8.62
CA ILE A 79 -4.18 -20.50 8.04
C ILE A 79 -4.86 -20.38 6.68
N LYS A 80 -5.21 -19.15 6.32
CA LYS A 80 -5.40 -18.69 4.93
C LYS A 80 -4.57 -17.46 4.70
N VAL A 81 -3.80 -17.45 3.61
CA VAL A 81 -2.90 -16.35 3.25
C VAL A 81 -3.10 -15.91 1.80
N CYS A 82 -2.94 -14.61 1.58
CA CYS A 82 -2.66 -14.05 0.27
C CYS A 82 -1.22 -13.55 0.30
N ILE A 83 -0.42 -13.93 -0.70
CA ILE A 83 0.98 -13.54 -0.79
C ILE A 83 1.20 -12.83 -2.11
N LEU A 84 1.80 -11.65 -2.07
CA LEU A 84 2.20 -10.91 -3.24
C LEU A 84 3.73 -10.85 -3.29
N PHE A 85 4.31 -11.56 -4.25
CA PHE A 85 5.73 -11.48 -4.56
C PHE A 85 5.95 -10.37 -5.57
N PHE A 86 6.97 -9.54 -5.39
CA PHE A 86 7.30 -8.50 -6.37
C PHE A 86 8.77 -8.08 -6.28
N LYS A 87 9.31 -7.57 -7.39
CA LYS A 87 10.60 -6.88 -7.38
C LYS A 87 10.39 -5.38 -7.18
N PRO A 88 11.23 -4.69 -6.41
CA PRO A 88 11.13 -3.24 -6.22
C PRO A 88 11.17 -2.45 -7.52
N THR A 89 11.87 -2.94 -8.54
CA THR A 89 11.93 -2.35 -9.89
C THR A 89 10.58 -2.21 -10.58
N VAL A 90 9.56 -2.97 -10.14
CA VAL A 90 8.17 -2.80 -10.63
C VAL A 90 7.61 -1.44 -10.23
N ILE A 91 7.98 -0.92 -9.08
CA ILE A 91 7.53 0.39 -8.63
C ILE A 91 8.27 1.47 -9.40
N ARG A 92 9.61 1.34 -9.48
CA ARG A 92 10.48 2.26 -10.19
C ARG A 92 11.74 1.53 -10.66
N GLU A 93 12.17 1.73 -11.91
CA GLU A 93 13.33 1.03 -12.49
C GLU A 93 14.62 1.28 -11.69
N GLU A 94 14.74 2.46 -11.06
CA GLU A 94 15.88 2.82 -10.23
C GLU A 94 15.94 2.07 -8.89
N PHE A 95 14.90 1.32 -8.49
CA PHE A 95 14.85 0.57 -7.24
C PHE A 95 15.51 -0.79 -7.38
N THR A 96 16.78 -0.80 -7.75
CA THR A 96 17.60 -2.01 -7.76
C THR A 96 17.99 -2.39 -6.32
N TYR A 97 18.25 -3.67 -6.09
CA TYR A 97 18.66 -4.15 -4.77
C TYR A 97 19.93 -3.46 -4.28
N ASP A 98 20.93 -3.29 -5.15
CA ASP A 98 22.20 -2.61 -4.81
C ASP A 98 21.95 -1.18 -4.31
N ARG A 99 21.07 -0.42 -4.93
CA ARG A 99 20.75 0.95 -4.53
C ARG A 99 19.92 1.03 -3.25
N ILE A 100 19.08 0.02 -3.00
CA ILE A 100 18.31 -0.08 -1.75
C ILE A 100 19.28 -0.43 -0.61
N ASP A 101 20.13 -1.43 -0.81
CA ASP A 101 21.04 -1.96 0.21
C ASP A 101 22.18 -0.98 0.55
N SER A 102 22.66 -0.22 -0.44
CA SER A 102 23.66 0.85 -0.21
C SER A 102 23.11 2.05 0.56
N GLY A 103 21.78 2.19 0.67
CA GLY A 103 21.15 3.35 1.27
C GLY A 103 21.10 4.59 0.38
N GLU A 104 21.58 4.51 -0.87
CA GLU A 104 21.61 5.64 -1.84
C GLU A 104 20.24 6.29 -2.00
N LEU A 105 19.16 5.48 -1.98
CA LEU A 105 17.79 5.99 -2.13
C LEU A 105 17.35 6.88 -0.95
N ALA A 106 17.93 6.70 0.24
CA ALA A 106 17.64 7.56 1.39
C ALA A 106 18.22 8.98 1.19
N GLU A 107 19.27 9.13 0.39
CA GLU A 107 19.89 10.44 0.08
C GLU A 107 19.04 11.27 -0.90
N THR A 108 18.06 10.67 -1.56
CA THR A 108 17.13 11.35 -2.49
C THR A 108 16.03 12.15 -1.79
N TRP A 109 16.21 12.49 -0.52
CA TRP A 109 15.26 13.21 0.33
C TRP A 109 14.65 14.43 -0.37
N GLY A 110 13.32 14.59 -0.22
CA GLY A 110 12.57 15.68 -0.86
C GLY A 110 12.22 15.47 -2.33
N THR A 111 12.59 14.34 -2.93
CA THR A 111 12.22 13.98 -4.30
C THR A 111 11.08 13.00 -4.38
N SER A 112 10.48 12.83 -5.59
CA SER A 112 9.49 11.78 -5.84
C SER A 112 10.09 10.36 -5.71
N ILE A 113 11.39 10.21 -5.96
CA ILE A 113 12.11 8.93 -5.78
C ILE A 113 12.07 8.52 -4.30
N TYR A 114 12.35 9.48 -3.41
CA TYR A 114 12.30 9.22 -1.97
C TYR A 114 10.88 8.87 -1.49
N GLN A 115 9.86 9.56 -2.01
CA GLN A 115 8.45 9.26 -1.67
C GLN A 115 8.07 7.83 -2.05
N ASP A 116 8.42 7.40 -3.27
CA ASP A 116 8.17 6.04 -3.74
C ASP A 116 9.02 5.00 -2.98
N TYR A 117 10.25 5.36 -2.60
CA TYR A 117 11.11 4.50 -1.75
C TYR A 117 10.51 4.25 -0.37
N LEU A 118 9.84 5.23 0.23
CA LEU A 118 9.15 5.05 1.51
C LEU A 118 8.07 3.97 1.45
N LEU A 119 7.41 3.78 0.31
CA LEU A 119 6.42 2.71 0.13
C LEU A 119 7.03 1.33 0.35
N ILE A 120 8.25 1.12 -0.13
CA ILE A 120 8.97 -0.15 0.06
C ILE A 120 9.54 -0.23 1.48
N LYS A 121 10.20 0.83 1.91
CA LYS A 121 10.89 0.89 3.20
C LYS A 121 9.96 0.56 4.37
N TYR A 122 8.78 1.17 4.41
CA TYR A 122 7.83 0.91 5.49
C TYR A 122 7.10 -0.42 5.36
N ALA A 123 6.95 -0.94 4.14
CA ALA A 123 6.22 -2.18 3.92
C ALA A 123 7.07 -3.45 4.10
N THR A 124 8.40 -3.38 3.90
CA THR A 124 9.23 -4.59 3.77
C THR A 124 10.62 -4.53 4.38
N VAL A 125 11.21 -3.35 4.56
CA VAL A 125 12.60 -3.23 5.04
C VAL A 125 12.64 -3.10 6.56
N SER A 126 13.14 -4.12 7.24
CA SER A 126 13.27 -4.17 8.69
C SER A 126 14.60 -4.75 9.12
N SER A 127 14.99 -4.42 10.35
CA SER A 127 16.08 -5.11 11.04
C SER A 127 15.66 -6.51 11.51
N ASN A 128 14.36 -6.78 11.67
CA ASN A 128 13.83 -8.08 12.10
C ASN A 128 12.38 -8.26 11.66
N VAL A 129 12.03 -9.41 11.06
CA VAL A 129 10.68 -9.72 10.58
C VAL A 129 9.62 -9.60 11.68
N CYS A 130 9.98 -9.93 12.92
CA CYS A 130 9.06 -9.82 14.04
C CYS A 130 8.59 -8.38 14.30
N ASP A 131 9.36 -7.39 13.91
CA ASP A 131 9.02 -5.97 14.07
C ASP A 131 8.14 -5.47 12.89
N HIS A 132 8.10 -6.19 11.78
CA HIS A 132 7.32 -5.88 10.57
C HIS A 132 6.00 -6.65 10.45
N VAL A 133 5.46 -7.10 11.57
CA VAL A 133 4.11 -7.65 11.62
C VAL A 133 3.14 -6.55 12.04
N ILE A 134 2.19 -6.27 11.18
CA ILE A 134 1.10 -5.32 11.45
C ILE A 134 -0.15 -6.13 11.76
N GLU A 135 -0.74 -5.91 12.94
CA GLU A 135 -2.07 -6.41 13.25
C GLU A 135 -3.10 -5.53 12.54
N LEU A 136 -3.92 -6.15 11.71
CA LEU A 136 -4.88 -5.42 10.89
C LEU A 136 -6.24 -5.38 11.60
N PRO A 137 -6.92 -4.24 11.63
CA PRO A 137 -8.33 -4.22 11.92
C PRO A 137 -9.13 -4.94 10.82
N LEU A 138 -10.33 -5.42 11.13
CA LEU A 138 -11.15 -6.18 10.16
C LEU A 138 -11.43 -5.40 8.87
N ASN A 139 -11.55 -4.09 8.97
CA ASN A 139 -11.80 -3.22 7.83
C ASN A 139 -10.56 -3.07 6.94
N GLY A 140 -9.36 -2.88 7.53
CA GLY A 140 -8.09 -2.80 6.79
C GLY A 140 -7.83 -4.08 6.00
N LEU A 141 -8.13 -5.24 6.58
CA LEU A 141 -8.08 -6.51 5.86
C LEU A 141 -8.97 -6.50 4.60
N LYS A 142 -10.17 -5.94 4.68
CA LYS A 142 -11.10 -5.89 3.55
C LYS A 142 -10.48 -5.14 2.36
N ARG A 143 -9.95 -3.92 2.59
CA ARG A 143 -9.34 -3.10 1.54
C ARG A 143 -8.12 -3.78 0.92
N LEU A 144 -7.21 -4.32 1.73
CA LEU A 144 -6.04 -5.04 1.23
C LEU A 144 -6.43 -6.26 0.38
N LYS A 145 -7.49 -6.99 0.76
CA LYS A 145 -8.02 -8.11 -0.03
C LYS A 145 -8.64 -7.69 -1.34
N GLU A 146 -9.33 -6.56 -1.37
CA GLU A 146 -9.91 -6.00 -2.60
C GLU A 146 -8.80 -5.62 -3.57
N LEU A 147 -7.77 -4.92 -3.11
CA LEU A 147 -6.61 -4.55 -3.92
C LEU A 147 -5.82 -5.75 -4.41
N PHE A 148 -5.57 -6.73 -3.53
CA PHE A 148 -4.94 -8.00 -3.93
C PHE A 148 -5.75 -8.71 -5.01
N THR A 149 -7.08 -8.83 -4.83
CA THR A 149 -7.96 -9.48 -5.79
C THR A 149 -8.01 -8.73 -7.12
N ALA A 150 -7.97 -7.40 -7.08
CA ALA A 150 -7.91 -6.58 -8.29
C ALA A 150 -6.60 -6.78 -9.05
N ALA A 151 -5.45 -6.77 -8.35
CA ALA A 151 -4.14 -7.05 -8.94
C ALA A 151 -4.10 -8.46 -9.57
N GLU A 152 -4.53 -9.49 -8.81
CA GLU A 152 -4.61 -10.88 -9.25
C GLU A 152 -5.46 -11.02 -10.54
N LYS A 153 -6.61 -10.35 -10.59
CA LYS A 153 -7.51 -10.36 -11.74
C LYS A 153 -6.87 -9.74 -13.00
N GLU A 154 -6.10 -8.66 -12.85
CA GLU A 154 -5.38 -8.06 -13.98
C GLU A 154 -4.24 -8.95 -14.47
N LEU A 155 -3.45 -9.52 -13.53
CA LEU A 155 -2.32 -10.38 -13.85
C LEU A 155 -2.75 -11.68 -14.56
N HIS A 156 -3.86 -12.27 -14.17
CA HIS A 156 -4.39 -13.48 -14.79
C HIS A 156 -5.28 -13.20 -16.02
N GLY A 157 -6.04 -12.11 -15.97
CA GLY A 157 -7.05 -11.82 -17.00
C GLY A 157 -6.52 -11.18 -18.26
N GLN A 158 -5.52 -10.32 -18.17
CA GLN A 158 -4.80 -9.64 -19.25
C GLN A 158 -5.69 -9.19 -20.42
N LYS A 159 -6.79 -8.50 -20.09
CA LYS A 159 -7.87 -8.21 -21.06
C LYS A 159 -7.49 -7.21 -22.16
N ASP A 160 -6.52 -6.34 -21.89
CA ASP A 160 -6.03 -5.30 -22.80
C ASP A 160 -4.57 -4.94 -22.49
N GLY A 161 -3.94 -4.08 -23.28
CA GLY A 161 -2.53 -3.70 -23.15
C GLY A 161 -2.17 -2.96 -21.86
N PHE A 162 -3.14 -2.55 -21.04
CA PHE A 162 -2.92 -1.80 -19.78
C PHE A 162 -2.85 -2.69 -18.54
N TRP A 163 -3.02 -4.01 -18.66
CA TRP A 163 -2.95 -4.90 -17.50
C TRP A 163 -1.65 -4.77 -16.68
N PRO A 164 -0.44 -4.52 -17.26
CA PRO A 164 0.77 -4.31 -16.49
C PRO A 164 0.71 -3.03 -15.66
N CYS A 165 0.17 -1.96 -16.24
CA CYS A 165 0.01 -0.68 -15.55
C CYS A 165 -1.03 -0.76 -14.42
N ARG A 166 -2.15 -1.47 -14.67
CA ARG A 166 -3.19 -1.64 -13.65
C ARG A 166 -2.72 -2.52 -12.50
N SER A 167 -2.05 -3.65 -12.77
CA SER A 167 -1.50 -4.49 -11.71
C SER A 167 -0.47 -3.74 -10.85
N ARG A 168 0.42 -2.96 -11.50
CA ARG A 168 1.38 -2.08 -10.81
C ARG A 168 0.67 -1.04 -9.94
N SER A 169 -0.39 -0.40 -10.43
CA SER A 169 -1.12 0.61 -9.65
C SER A 169 -1.81 0.02 -8.44
N TYR A 170 -2.34 -1.21 -8.51
CA TYR A 170 -2.89 -1.90 -7.35
C TYR A 170 -1.82 -2.28 -6.33
N LEU A 171 -0.62 -2.67 -6.78
CA LEU A 171 0.52 -2.87 -5.87
C LEU A 171 0.90 -1.57 -5.15
N ILE A 172 1.03 -0.45 -5.89
CA ILE A 172 1.36 0.86 -5.30
C ILE A 172 0.31 1.26 -4.26
N GLU A 173 -0.97 1.11 -4.60
CA GLU A 173 -2.07 1.45 -3.71
C GLU A 173 -2.08 0.54 -2.46
N LEU A 174 -1.80 -0.75 -2.62
CA LEU A 174 -1.67 -1.69 -1.52
C LEU A 174 -0.51 -1.29 -0.58
N LEU A 175 0.66 -1.00 -1.13
CA LEU A 175 1.81 -0.52 -0.35
C LEU A 175 1.51 0.80 0.37
N TYR A 176 0.79 1.70 -0.28
CA TYR A 176 0.34 2.95 0.31
C TYR A 176 -0.56 2.74 1.53
N CYS A 177 -1.57 1.85 1.41
CA CYS A 177 -2.42 1.47 2.54
C CYS A 177 -1.60 0.87 3.70
N ILE A 178 -0.57 0.05 3.39
CA ILE A 178 0.31 -0.53 4.41
C ILE A 178 1.11 0.55 5.13
N VAL A 179 1.73 1.48 4.39
CA VAL A 179 2.52 2.58 4.98
C VAL A 179 1.67 3.41 5.93
N TYR A 180 0.44 3.74 5.53
CA TYR A 180 -0.48 4.48 6.40
C TYR A 180 -0.84 3.69 7.66
N SER A 181 -1.17 2.43 7.55
CA SER A 181 -1.43 1.57 8.72
C SER A 181 -0.21 1.48 9.64
N TYR A 182 1.01 1.56 9.08
CA TYR A 182 2.24 1.52 9.86
C TYR A 182 2.50 2.84 10.61
N ILE A 183 2.27 3.97 9.95
CA ILE A 183 2.42 5.31 10.55
C ILE A 183 1.42 5.50 11.69
N GLU A 184 0.19 5.01 11.52
CA GLU A 184 -0.87 5.09 12.52
C GLU A 184 -0.66 4.12 13.70
N ALA A 185 -0.03 2.96 13.47
CA ALA A 185 0.29 1.97 14.51
C ALA A 185 1.57 2.31 15.31
N ALA A 186 2.34 3.33 14.92
CA ALA A 186 3.50 3.77 15.67
C ALA A 186 3.07 4.32 17.05
N PRO A 187 3.58 3.79 18.19
CA PRO A 187 3.12 4.21 19.50
C PRO A 187 3.51 5.67 19.74
N GLU A 188 2.57 6.59 19.60
CA GLU A 188 2.69 7.88 20.26
C GLU A 188 2.52 7.69 21.76
N SER A 189 3.54 8.02 22.50
CA SER A 189 3.53 8.05 23.97
C SER A 189 2.45 9.01 24.45
N ASN A 190 1.45 8.49 25.13
CA ASN A 190 0.27 9.11 25.78
C ASN A 190 -1.01 9.07 24.91
N GLU A 191 -1.68 7.91 24.93
CA GLU A 191 -3.02 7.71 24.38
C GLU A 191 -4.04 8.57 25.14
N SER A 192 -4.55 9.60 24.45
CA SER A 192 -5.81 10.23 24.82
C SER A 192 -6.95 9.54 24.02
N PRO A 193 -8.19 9.50 24.50
CA PRO A 193 -9.34 8.98 23.74
C PRO A 193 -9.49 9.60 22.35
N GLU A 194 -8.95 10.80 22.13
CA GLU A 194 -8.95 11.54 20.86
C GLU A 194 -7.97 10.97 19.84
N THR A 195 -6.89 10.29 20.27
CA THR A 195 -5.94 9.61 19.37
C THR A 195 -6.60 8.39 18.74
N ASP A 196 -7.44 7.68 19.48
CA ASP A 196 -8.21 6.53 18.99
C ASP A 196 -9.26 6.96 17.93
N GLU A 197 -9.95 8.09 18.17
CA GLU A 197 -10.90 8.66 17.19
C GLU A 197 -10.18 9.11 15.89
N PHE A 198 -9.01 9.73 15.98
CA PHE A 198 -8.22 10.15 14.82
C PHE A 198 -7.80 8.93 13.98
N SER A 199 -7.21 7.91 14.61
CA SER A 199 -6.77 6.69 13.94
C SER A 199 -7.93 5.98 13.23
N ALA A 200 -9.07 5.85 13.90
CA ALA A 200 -10.26 5.22 13.31
C ALA A 200 -10.82 6.00 12.09
N ILE A 201 -10.76 7.33 12.13
CA ILE A 201 -11.22 8.18 11.02
C ILE A 201 -10.22 8.09 9.85
N THR A 202 -8.92 8.17 10.11
CA THR A 202 -7.89 8.11 9.05
C THR A 202 -7.86 6.73 8.38
N GLU A 203 -8.04 5.66 9.13
CA GLU A 203 -8.24 4.33 8.58
C GLU A 203 -9.44 4.29 7.63
N TYR A 204 -10.58 4.81 8.05
CA TYR A 204 -11.76 4.90 7.20
C TYR A 204 -11.51 5.69 5.91
N LEU A 205 -10.77 6.82 5.99
CA LEU A 205 -10.42 7.62 4.83
C LEU A 205 -9.52 6.86 3.85
N ASN A 206 -8.58 6.06 4.35
CA ASN A 206 -7.71 5.20 3.54
C ASN A 206 -8.50 4.08 2.83
N GLU A 207 -9.41 3.44 3.53
CA GLU A 207 -10.24 2.36 2.99
C GLU A 207 -11.19 2.83 1.88
N HIS A 208 -11.61 4.11 1.93
CA HIS A 208 -12.61 4.68 1.04
C HIS A 208 -12.03 5.83 0.19
N ILE A 209 -10.71 5.77 -0.11
CA ILE A 209 -10.00 6.84 -0.82
C ILE A 209 -10.55 7.08 -2.22
N ASP A 210 -11.04 6.03 -2.87
CA ASP A 210 -11.66 6.03 -4.21
C ASP A 210 -13.16 6.39 -4.20
N GLU A 211 -13.78 6.50 -3.01
CA GLU A 211 -15.19 6.85 -2.85
C GLU A 211 -15.39 8.36 -2.66
N GLN A 212 -16.63 8.82 -2.82
CA GLN A 212 -17.00 10.20 -2.49
C GLN A 212 -17.22 10.39 -0.99
N VAL A 213 -16.15 10.40 -0.20
CA VAL A 213 -16.23 10.67 1.22
C VAL A 213 -16.42 12.17 1.45
N THR A 214 -17.45 12.53 2.21
CA THR A 214 -17.76 13.90 2.64
C THR A 214 -17.63 14.06 4.16
N VAL A 215 -17.50 15.30 4.63
CA VAL A 215 -17.49 15.60 6.07
C VAL A 215 -18.77 15.08 6.73
N GLU A 216 -19.92 15.17 6.04
CA GLU A 216 -21.20 14.66 6.52
C GLU A 216 -21.20 13.13 6.67
N THR A 217 -20.57 12.43 5.75
CA THR A 217 -20.43 10.96 5.82
C THR A 217 -19.62 10.56 7.06
N ILE A 218 -18.49 11.25 7.28
CA ILE A 218 -17.60 10.99 8.42
C ILE A 218 -18.31 11.31 9.74
N THR A 219 -18.90 12.48 9.84
CA THR A 219 -19.58 12.91 11.08
C THR A 219 -20.74 11.98 11.47
N LYS A 220 -21.48 11.47 10.48
CA LYS A 220 -22.53 10.47 10.72
C LYS A 220 -21.97 9.12 11.15
N LYS A 221 -20.92 8.66 10.46
CA LYS A 221 -20.32 7.33 10.74
C LYS A 221 -19.73 7.27 12.15
N PHE A 222 -19.00 8.30 12.56
CA PHE A 222 -18.31 8.35 13.85
C PHE A 222 -19.11 9.01 14.96
N ALA A 223 -20.37 9.40 14.68
CA ALA A 223 -21.27 10.08 15.64
C ALA A 223 -20.64 11.33 16.29
N ILE A 224 -19.82 12.07 15.55
CA ILE A 224 -19.18 13.31 16.00
C ILE A 224 -19.69 14.51 15.19
N ASN A 225 -19.60 15.71 15.75
CA ASN A 225 -19.94 16.91 15.00
C ASN A 225 -18.71 17.46 14.24
N ARG A 226 -18.96 18.36 13.27
CA ARG A 226 -17.92 18.95 12.41
C ARG A 226 -16.83 19.68 13.20
N ASN A 227 -17.18 20.33 14.31
CA ASN A 227 -16.20 21.05 15.12
C ASN A 227 -15.25 20.09 15.81
N LYS A 228 -15.77 18.99 16.39
CA LYS A 228 -14.96 17.94 17.01
C LYS A 228 -14.06 17.25 15.98
N LEU A 229 -14.59 16.96 14.78
CA LEU A 229 -13.79 16.41 13.68
C LEU A 229 -12.60 17.32 13.34
N ASN A 230 -12.84 18.61 13.17
CA ASN A 230 -11.77 19.57 12.88
C ASN A 230 -10.79 19.72 14.05
N GLU A 231 -11.26 19.71 15.30
CA GLU A 231 -10.40 19.76 16.49
C GLU A 231 -9.42 18.57 16.53
N ILE A 232 -9.93 17.36 16.30
CA ILE A 232 -9.13 16.13 16.24
C ILE A 232 -8.02 16.26 15.18
N PHE A 233 -8.38 16.63 13.95
CA PHE A 233 -7.42 16.74 12.85
C PHE A 233 -6.44 17.90 13.02
N MET A 234 -6.88 19.05 13.53
CA MET A 234 -5.98 20.18 13.82
C MET A 234 -4.97 19.83 14.90
N LYS A 235 -5.38 19.07 15.92
CA LYS A 235 -4.50 18.64 17.01
C LYS A 235 -3.48 17.59 16.57
N GLN A 236 -3.90 16.59 15.79
CA GLN A 236 -3.07 15.43 15.42
C GLN A 236 -2.28 15.63 14.12
N ALA A 237 -2.87 16.32 13.12
CA ALA A 237 -2.29 16.49 11.80
C ALA A 237 -2.02 17.95 11.42
N SER A 238 -2.34 18.93 12.27
CA SER A 238 -2.20 20.37 12.03
C SER A 238 -2.92 20.86 10.77
N MET A 239 -3.97 20.16 10.35
CA MET A 239 -4.80 20.50 9.17
C MET A 239 -6.24 20.04 9.38
N THR A 240 -7.16 20.43 8.48
CA THR A 240 -8.55 19.94 8.53
C THR A 240 -8.65 18.50 8.01
N CYS A 241 -9.70 17.77 8.40
CA CYS A 241 -9.99 16.44 7.84
C CYS A 241 -10.14 16.47 6.31
N HIS A 242 -10.72 17.54 5.75
CA HIS A 242 -10.84 17.74 4.31
C HIS A 242 -9.45 17.86 3.64
N ASP A 243 -8.56 18.67 4.22
CA ASP A 243 -7.21 18.89 3.67
C ASP A 243 -6.36 17.61 3.80
N TYR A 244 -6.55 16.85 4.87
CA TYR A 244 -5.91 15.56 5.05
C TYR A 244 -6.30 14.58 3.93
N LEU A 245 -7.60 14.40 3.68
CA LEU A 245 -8.08 13.54 2.59
C LEU A 245 -7.63 14.05 1.21
N LEU A 246 -7.62 15.38 1.01
CA LEU A 246 -7.11 15.98 -0.21
C LEU A 246 -5.64 15.60 -0.44
N ASN A 247 -4.77 15.79 0.55
CA ASN A 247 -3.35 15.47 0.46
C ASN A 247 -3.15 13.97 0.19
N LEU A 248 -3.86 13.11 0.91
CA LEU A 248 -3.84 11.67 0.74
C LEU A 248 -4.11 11.26 -0.73
N ARG A 249 -5.18 11.80 -1.32
CA ARG A 249 -5.56 11.54 -2.72
C ARG A 249 -4.54 12.07 -3.72
N ILE A 250 -4.00 13.26 -3.47
CA ILE A 250 -3.00 13.87 -4.35
C ILE A 250 -1.69 13.10 -4.30
N ASP A 251 -1.26 12.61 -3.14
CA ASP A 251 -0.03 11.85 -3.02
C ASP A 251 -0.15 10.47 -3.70
N LEU A 252 -1.28 9.79 -3.54
CA LEU A 252 -1.56 8.58 -4.31
C LEU A 252 -1.60 8.86 -5.82
N ALA A 253 -2.22 9.97 -6.25
CA ALA A 253 -2.24 10.36 -7.65
C ALA A 253 -0.84 10.63 -8.21
N LYS A 254 0.04 11.31 -7.45
CA LYS A 254 1.44 11.52 -7.82
C LYS A 254 2.17 10.20 -8.04
N ALA A 255 2.03 9.24 -7.12
CA ALA A 255 2.63 7.92 -7.24
C ALA A 255 2.15 7.19 -8.51
N MET A 256 0.84 7.18 -8.77
CA MET A 256 0.28 6.57 -9.98
C MET A 256 0.77 7.26 -11.26
N LEU A 257 0.78 8.60 -11.30
CA LEU A 257 1.20 9.37 -12.47
C LEU A 257 2.69 9.19 -12.79
N SER A 258 3.53 9.03 -11.77
CA SER A 258 4.97 8.84 -11.93
C SER A 258 5.35 7.43 -12.36
N ASN A 259 4.56 6.43 -11.97
CA ASN A 259 4.96 5.02 -12.07
C ASN A 259 4.08 4.19 -13.03
N THR A 260 3.06 4.80 -13.65
CA THR A 260 2.17 4.10 -14.58
C THR A 260 1.79 4.96 -15.78
N GLU A 261 1.41 4.31 -16.87
CA GLU A 261 0.86 4.93 -18.09
C GLU A 261 -0.68 5.01 -18.07
N LEU A 262 -1.32 4.82 -16.90
CA LEU A 262 -2.77 4.85 -16.79
C LEU A 262 -3.34 6.18 -17.33
N PRO A 263 -4.46 6.15 -18.06
CA PRO A 263 -5.15 7.37 -18.50
C PRO A 263 -5.48 8.28 -17.29
N ILE A 264 -5.41 9.60 -17.49
CA ILE A 264 -5.67 10.57 -16.39
C ILE A 264 -7.05 10.40 -15.79
N ASN A 265 -8.07 10.05 -16.60
CA ASN A 265 -9.42 9.78 -16.11
C ASN A 265 -9.47 8.53 -15.20
N GLU A 266 -8.67 7.52 -15.47
CA GLU A 266 -8.58 6.33 -14.62
C GLU A 266 -7.87 6.66 -13.30
N VAL A 267 -6.77 7.41 -13.33
CA VAL A 267 -6.11 7.90 -12.12
C VAL A 267 -7.07 8.74 -11.28
N SER A 268 -7.77 9.68 -11.90
CA SER A 268 -8.79 10.52 -11.27
C SER A 268 -9.86 9.71 -10.52
N SER A 269 -10.41 8.71 -11.19
CA SER A 269 -11.43 7.83 -10.59
C SER A 269 -10.90 7.03 -9.41
N ARG A 270 -9.69 6.47 -9.51
CA ARG A 270 -9.06 5.65 -8.46
C ARG A 270 -8.71 6.44 -7.19
N VAL A 271 -8.49 7.74 -7.33
CA VAL A 271 -8.23 8.61 -6.18
C VAL A 271 -9.48 9.39 -5.74
N GLY A 272 -10.68 8.91 -6.11
CA GLY A 272 -11.96 9.41 -5.61
C GLY A 272 -12.47 10.69 -6.27
N TYR A 273 -12.01 11.01 -7.49
CA TYR A 273 -12.51 12.13 -8.29
C TYR A 273 -13.19 11.63 -9.57
N PRO A 274 -14.55 11.55 -9.59
CA PRO A 274 -15.28 11.08 -10.79
C PRO A 274 -15.13 12.01 -11.99
N ASP A 275 -14.93 13.33 -11.76
CA ASP A 275 -14.71 14.34 -12.81
C ASP A 275 -13.20 14.61 -13.01
N PRO A 276 -12.60 14.14 -14.12
CA PRO A 276 -11.18 14.35 -14.41
C PRO A 276 -10.81 15.84 -14.59
N GLY A 277 -11.77 16.68 -15.03
CA GLY A 277 -11.55 18.12 -15.16
C GLY A 277 -11.43 18.81 -13.81
N TYR A 278 -12.26 18.43 -12.85
CA TYR A 278 -12.17 18.89 -11.48
C TYR A 278 -10.88 18.38 -10.81
N PHE A 279 -10.56 17.10 -10.97
CA PHE A 279 -9.31 16.52 -10.51
C PHE A 279 -8.10 17.31 -11.01
N ALA A 280 -8.03 17.61 -12.32
CA ALA A 280 -6.89 18.33 -12.89
C ALA A 280 -6.71 19.73 -12.30
N LYS A 281 -7.82 20.44 -11.97
CA LYS A 281 -7.78 21.75 -11.30
C LYS A 281 -7.25 21.64 -9.87
N ILE A 282 -7.76 20.70 -9.10
CA ILE A 282 -7.32 20.43 -7.71
C ILE A 282 -5.86 20.00 -7.69
N PHE A 283 -5.47 19.05 -8.53
CA PHE A 283 -4.10 18.57 -8.63
C PHE A 283 -3.13 19.70 -8.95
N LYS A 284 -3.48 20.54 -9.93
CA LYS A 284 -2.67 21.73 -10.27
C LYS A 284 -2.60 22.73 -9.12
N HIS A 285 -3.70 22.94 -8.41
CA HIS A 285 -3.72 23.86 -7.26
C HIS A 285 -2.74 23.41 -6.17
N VAL A 286 -2.70 22.11 -5.86
CA VAL A 286 -1.84 21.55 -4.80
C VAL A 286 -0.39 21.40 -5.25
N THR A 287 -0.15 20.95 -6.50
CA THR A 287 1.19 20.56 -6.98
C THR A 287 1.86 21.62 -7.84
N GLY A 288 1.14 22.66 -8.26
CA GLY A 288 1.60 23.66 -9.22
C GLY A 288 1.61 23.20 -10.69
N LYS A 289 1.38 21.92 -10.98
CA LYS A 289 1.40 21.32 -12.32
C LYS A 289 0.11 20.58 -12.62
N THR A 290 -0.30 20.54 -13.90
CA THR A 290 -1.40 19.64 -14.29
C THR A 290 -0.96 18.18 -14.20
N PRO A 291 -1.88 17.19 -14.06
CA PRO A 291 -1.54 15.77 -14.07
C PRO A 291 -0.70 15.35 -15.28
N THR A 292 -1.03 15.86 -16.46
CA THR A 292 -0.27 15.60 -17.71
C THR A 292 1.15 16.18 -17.64
N GLN A 293 1.31 17.41 -17.15
CA GLN A 293 2.63 18.01 -16.95
C GLN A 293 3.45 17.32 -15.86
N TYR A 294 2.79 16.75 -14.87
CA TYR A 294 3.45 16.02 -13.80
C TYR A 294 4.01 14.69 -14.29
N ARG A 295 3.25 13.94 -15.11
CA ARG A 295 3.68 12.69 -15.77
C ARG A 295 4.84 12.89 -16.73
N GLY A 296 4.85 13.97 -17.49
CA GLY A 296 5.83 14.26 -18.55
C GLY A 296 7.18 14.82 -18.03
N LYS A 297 7.54 14.53 -16.79
CA LYS A 297 8.83 14.95 -16.22
C LYS A 297 9.98 14.13 -16.71
#